data_d82e71faca5aec592dcbd1451e043c9f
#
_entry.id   d82e71faca5aec592dcbd1451e043c9f
#
_cell.length_a   1.000
_cell.length_b   1.000
_cell.length_c   1.000
_cell.angle_alpha   90.00
_cell.angle_beta   90.00
_cell.angle_gamma   90.00
#
_symmetry.space_group_name_H-M   'P 1'
#
loop_
_entity.id
_entity.type
_entity.pdbx_description
1 polymer ?
#
loop_
_entity_poly.entity_id
_entity_poly.type
_entity_poly.pdbx_seq_one_letter_code
_entity_poly.pdbx_strand_id
1 'polypeptide(L)'
;MTVLEAIQKSAEFLGKKNVEAPRLQAELLLAHLLKMPRMKLYLNFDRALTVAETDALRECIKRRGQREPLQHINGSTSFCGFEMTVNRHALIPRPETEQLAELGWQFLATINHQPSICLDFCTGSGCIAIAIAAKCPNAKIVAADISREALALAQENAAQNKLAERIEFLQGDGFAALAAGAQFDLIVSNPPYIPSAEIETLEPEVRDFDPRLALDGGADGLNFYRLVAAQAKPFLKPDGKLMLEFGDGQADAIKKIFESEKWIVEAVREDYSQRARILVARL
;
A
#
# COMPACT_ATOMS: atom_id res chain seq x y z
N MET A 1 25.35 -21.68 17.29
CA MET A 1 24.63 -20.46 17.74
C MET A 1 23.17 -20.85 17.94
N THR A 2 22.61 -20.57 19.10
CA THR A 2 21.18 -20.82 19.36
C THR A 2 20.29 -19.75 18.76
N VAL A 3 18.97 -20.03 18.67
CA VAL A 3 17.97 -19.04 18.24
C VAL A 3 18.05 -17.76 19.08
N LEU A 4 18.15 -17.89 20.41
CA LEU A 4 18.24 -16.74 21.31
C LEU A 4 19.51 -15.92 21.05
N GLU A 5 20.67 -16.56 20.96
CA GLU A 5 21.94 -15.89 20.64
C GLU A 5 21.91 -15.19 19.30
N ALA A 6 21.25 -15.79 18.30
CA ALA A 6 21.08 -15.22 16.96
C ALA A 6 20.25 -13.93 17.02
N ILE A 7 19.11 -13.96 17.72
CA ILE A 7 18.25 -12.79 17.90
C ILE A 7 19.01 -11.68 18.63
N GLN A 8 19.70 -11.98 19.72
CA GLN A 8 20.44 -10.98 20.51
C GLN A 8 21.54 -10.29 19.70
N LYS A 9 22.40 -11.07 19.01
CA LYS A 9 23.48 -10.53 18.19
C LYS A 9 22.95 -9.72 16.99
N SER A 10 21.87 -10.20 16.37
CA SER A 10 21.22 -9.49 15.27
C SER A 10 20.61 -8.17 15.72
N ALA A 11 19.92 -8.17 16.86
CA ALA A 11 19.32 -6.97 17.44
C ALA A 11 20.38 -5.93 17.81
N GLU A 12 21.52 -6.36 18.41
CA GLU A 12 22.62 -5.47 18.73
C GLU A 12 23.22 -4.83 17.46
N PHE A 13 23.44 -5.62 16.41
CA PHE A 13 23.94 -5.12 15.14
C PHE A 13 22.98 -4.12 14.49
N LEU A 14 21.68 -4.47 14.40
CA LEU A 14 20.65 -3.59 13.81
C LEU A 14 20.48 -2.29 14.61
N GLY A 15 20.58 -2.36 15.95
CA GLY A 15 20.54 -1.17 16.79
C GLY A 15 21.69 -0.20 16.50
N LYS A 16 22.92 -0.71 16.27
CA LYS A 16 24.08 0.11 15.85
C LYS A 16 23.91 0.73 14.45
N LYS A 17 22.95 0.22 13.66
CA LYS A 17 22.58 0.74 12.33
C LYS A 17 21.34 1.64 12.34
N ASN A 18 20.90 2.06 13.51
CA ASN A 18 19.69 2.89 13.72
C ASN A 18 18.42 2.29 13.09
N VAL A 19 18.33 0.96 13.06
CA VAL A 19 17.09 0.28 12.66
C VAL A 19 16.12 0.33 13.82
N GLU A 20 14.90 0.81 13.57
CA GLU A 20 13.85 0.88 14.59
C GLU A 20 13.42 -0.53 15.06
N ALA A 21 13.06 -0.66 16.35
CA ALA A 21 12.64 -1.93 16.96
C ALA A 21 13.56 -3.12 16.59
N PRO A 22 14.90 -3.04 16.79
CA PRO A 22 15.88 -3.94 16.20
C PRO A 22 15.67 -5.41 16.60
N ARG A 23 15.20 -5.66 17.83
CA ARG A 23 14.89 -7.02 18.30
C ARG A 23 13.69 -7.62 17.54
N LEU A 24 12.62 -6.84 17.35
CA LEU A 24 11.46 -7.28 16.60
C LEU A 24 11.83 -7.59 15.15
N GLN A 25 12.66 -6.73 14.53
CA GLN A 25 13.15 -6.94 13.16
C GLN A 25 13.96 -8.24 13.04
N ALA A 26 14.87 -8.50 13.99
CA ALA A 26 15.65 -9.73 14.02
C ALA A 26 14.76 -10.98 14.20
N GLU A 27 13.76 -10.91 15.09
CA GLU A 27 12.80 -11.99 15.31
C GLU A 27 11.96 -12.28 14.07
N LEU A 28 11.48 -11.24 13.36
CA LEU A 28 10.68 -11.39 12.14
C LEU A 28 11.49 -12.00 10.99
N LEU A 29 12.74 -11.54 10.78
CA LEU A 29 13.63 -12.12 9.78
C LEU A 29 13.95 -13.59 10.06
N LEU A 30 14.24 -13.92 11.33
CA LEU A 30 14.54 -15.30 11.70
C LEU A 30 13.29 -16.20 11.60
N ALA A 31 12.11 -15.70 11.98
CA ALA A 31 10.85 -16.42 11.86
C ALA A 31 10.53 -16.74 10.39
N HIS A 32 10.69 -15.75 9.51
CA HIS A 32 10.52 -15.94 8.06
C HIS A 32 11.49 -17.00 7.51
N LEU A 33 12.77 -16.88 7.83
CA LEU A 33 13.82 -17.84 7.40
C LEU A 33 13.51 -19.28 7.88
N LEU A 34 13.07 -19.43 9.12
CA LEU A 34 12.74 -20.73 9.69
C LEU A 34 11.33 -21.22 9.34
N LYS A 35 10.58 -20.45 8.54
CA LYS A 35 9.20 -20.75 8.10
C LYS A 35 8.28 -21.08 9.27
N MET A 36 8.35 -20.29 10.35
CA MET A 36 7.53 -20.48 11.52
C MET A 36 6.97 -19.15 12.04
N PRO A 37 5.80 -19.15 12.71
CA PRO A 37 5.29 -17.98 13.40
C PRO A 37 6.29 -17.44 14.43
N ARG A 38 6.44 -16.12 14.54
CA ARG A 38 7.37 -15.46 15.48
C ARG A 38 7.24 -16.00 16.91
N MET A 39 6.02 -16.24 17.39
CA MET A 39 5.78 -16.78 18.74
C MET A 39 6.42 -18.15 18.97
N LYS A 40 6.61 -18.96 17.92
CA LYS A 40 7.30 -20.24 18.04
C LYS A 40 8.80 -20.10 18.30
N LEU A 41 9.43 -18.97 17.99
CA LEU A 41 10.84 -18.73 18.34
C LEU A 41 11.06 -18.80 19.85
N TYR A 42 10.11 -18.30 20.64
CA TYR A 42 10.18 -18.27 22.11
C TYR A 42 10.16 -19.67 22.73
N LEU A 43 9.55 -20.64 22.05
CA LEU A 43 9.53 -22.04 22.45
C LEU A 43 10.76 -22.81 21.96
N ASN A 44 11.64 -22.18 21.18
CA ASN A 44 12.79 -22.80 20.52
C ASN A 44 14.10 -22.03 20.78
N PHE A 45 14.19 -21.27 21.87
CA PHE A 45 15.37 -20.43 22.14
C PHE A 45 16.68 -21.22 22.23
N ASP A 46 16.62 -22.47 22.75
CA ASP A 46 17.78 -23.33 22.88
C ASP A 46 18.12 -24.12 21.59
N ARG A 47 17.24 -24.07 20.58
CA ARG A 47 17.48 -24.74 19.31
C ARG A 47 18.73 -24.17 18.65
N ALA A 48 19.68 -25.04 18.32
CA ALA A 48 20.85 -24.67 17.51
C ALA A 48 20.44 -24.42 16.05
N LEU A 49 20.88 -23.30 15.49
CA LEU A 49 20.78 -23.04 14.05
C LEU A 49 21.82 -23.85 13.31
N THR A 50 21.46 -24.38 12.15
CA THR A 50 22.41 -24.98 11.21
C THR A 50 23.35 -23.93 10.61
N VAL A 51 24.41 -24.35 9.96
CA VAL A 51 25.33 -23.43 9.25
C VAL A 51 24.58 -22.65 8.18
N ALA A 52 23.77 -23.34 7.37
CA ALA A 52 22.97 -22.70 6.30
C ALA A 52 21.98 -21.67 6.84
N GLU A 53 21.25 -21.98 7.94
CA GLU A 53 20.34 -21.03 8.58
C GLU A 53 21.09 -19.81 9.15
N THR A 54 22.27 -20.04 9.73
CA THR A 54 23.09 -18.97 10.27
C THR A 54 23.60 -18.02 9.17
N ASP A 55 24.03 -18.58 8.04
CA ASP A 55 24.57 -17.80 6.92
C ASP A 55 23.44 -17.03 6.20
N ALA A 56 22.28 -17.66 6.02
CA ALA A 56 21.10 -16.99 5.45
C ALA A 56 20.61 -15.85 6.37
N LEU A 57 20.57 -16.07 7.70
CA LEU A 57 20.23 -15.00 8.64
C LEU A 57 21.24 -13.86 8.57
N ARG A 58 22.53 -14.15 8.49
CA ARG A 58 23.57 -13.14 8.39
C ARG A 58 23.38 -12.25 7.16
N GLU A 59 23.01 -12.84 6.01
CA GLU A 59 22.73 -12.07 4.80
C GLU A 59 21.47 -11.19 4.95
N CYS A 60 20.37 -11.72 5.51
CA CYS A 60 19.17 -10.93 5.80
C CYS A 60 19.47 -9.75 6.75
N ILE A 61 20.23 -10.00 7.82
CA ILE A 61 20.61 -8.97 8.80
C ILE A 61 21.53 -7.92 8.20
N LYS A 62 22.45 -8.31 7.30
CA LYS A 62 23.31 -7.38 6.56
C LYS A 62 22.48 -6.45 5.67
N ARG A 63 21.54 -6.99 4.87
CA ARG A 63 20.62 -6.22 4.02
C ARG A 63 19.78 -5.26 4.88
N ARG A 64 19.20 -5.74 5.99
CA ARG A 64 18.42 -4.90 6.89
C ARG A 64 19.27 -3.80 7.54
N GLY A 65 20.51 -4.10 7.88
CA GLY A 65 21.49 -3.12 8.38
C GLY A 65 21.91 -2.06 7.34
N GLN A 66 21.65 -2.30 6.07
CA GLN A 66 21.74 -1.32 4.97
C GLN A 66 20.45 -0.56 4.76
N ARG A 67 19.51 -0.66 5.69
CA ARG A 67 18.20 -0.03 5.71
C ARG A 67 17.23 -0.56 4.63
N GLU A 68 17.52 -1.71 4.01
CA GLU A 68 16.54 -2.37 3.14
C GLU A 68 15.30 -2.77 3.96
N PRO A 69 14.07 -2.45 3.49
CA PRO A 69 12.84 -2.79 4.20
C PRO A 69 12.73 -4.28 4.51
N LEU A 70 12.23 -4.60 5.71
CA LEU A 70 11.96 -5.97 6.13
C LEU A 70 11.14 -6.74 5.09
N GLN A 71 10.11 -6.09 4.56
CA GLN A 71 9.20 -6.68 3.58
C GLN A 71 9.90 -7.02 2.26
N HIS A 72 10.83 -6.19 1.80
CA HIS A 72 11.64 -6.50 0.60
C HIS A 72 12.60 -7.66 0.85
N ILE A 73 13.13 -7.80 2.07
CA ILE A 73 14.00 -8.93 2.43
C ILE A 73 13.19 -10.23 2.48
N ASN A 74 11.98 -10.18 3.03
CA ASN A 74 11.06 -11.32 3.11
C ASN A 74 10.37 -11.63 1.78
N GLY A 75 10.31 -10.65 0.86
CA GLY A 75 9.63 -10.75 -0.43
C GLY A 75 8.10 -10.63 -0.35
N SER A 76 7.52 -10.50 0.84
CA SER A 76 6.07 -10.38 1.01
C SER A 76 5.67 -9.56 2.23
N THR A 77 4.40 -9.13 2.22
CA THR A 77 3.70 -8.51 3.36
C THR A 77 2.23 -8.93 3.37
N SER A 78 1.54 -8.71 4.49
CA SER A 78 0.10 -8.91 4.58
C SER A 78 -0.64 -7.59 4.38
N PHE A 79 -1.77 -7.61 3.66
CA PHE A 79 -2.70 -6.48 3.54
C PHE A 79 -4.14 -7.00 3.56
N CYS A 80 -4.97 -6.52 4.49
CA CYS A 80 -6.35 -7.00 4.70
C CYS A 80 -6.45 -8.53 4.83
N GLY A 81 -5.41 -9.20 5.34
CA GLY A 81 -5.34 -10.66 5.47
C GLY A 81 -4.93 -11.41 4.20
N PHE A 82 -4.61 -10.72 3.12
CA PHE A 82 -4.06 -11.28 1.88
C PHE A 82 -2.53 -11.16 1.88
N GLU A 83 -1.84 -12.18 1.37
CA GLU A 83 -0.40 -12.12 1.16
C GLU A 83 -0.09 -11.40 -0.14
N MET A 84 0.75 -10.37 -0.06
CA MET A 84 1.20 -9.55 -1.18
C MET A 84 2.68 -9.74 -1.40
N THR A 85 3.10 -10.15 -2.57
CA THR A 85 4.48 -10.04 -3.04
C THR A 85 4.85 -8.56 -3.11
N VAL A 86 6.02 -8.20 -2.64
CA VAL A 86 6.54 -6.83 -2.67
C VAL A 86 7.94 -6.78 -3.25
N ASN A 87 8.21 -5.72 -4.01
CA ASN A 87 9.51 -5.43 -4.59
C ASN A 87 9.66 -3.92 -4.83
N ARG A 88 10.74 -3.49 -5.47
CA ARG A 88 11.06 -2.07 -5.72
C ARG A 88 10.17 -1.36 -6.75
N HIS A 89 9.19 -2.04 -7.34
CA HIS A 89 8.37 -1.48 -8.42
C HIS A 89 7.08 -0.83 -7.93
N ALA A 90 6.69 -1.08 -6.68
CA ALA A 90 5.53 -0.45 -6.07
C ALA A 90 5.78 -0.14 -4.59
N LEU A 91 5.03 0.85 -4.07
CA LEU A 91 5.01 1.14 -2.64
C LEU A 91 4.63 -0.13 -1.85
N ILE A 92 5.38 -0.41 -0.79
CA ILE A 92 5.00 -1.47 0.15
C ILE A 92 3.63 -1.13 0.76
N PRO A 93 2.62 -2.02 0.70
CA PRO A 93 1.31 -1.77 1.31
C PRO A 93 1.42 -1.31 2.76
N ARG A 94 0.71 -0.23 3.10
CA ARG A 94 0.74 0.38 4.44
C ARG A 94 -0.50 -0.01 5.24
N PRO A 95 -0.39 -0.24 6.56
CA PRO A 95 -1.55 -0.59 7.40
C PRO A 95 -2.67 0.47 7.37
N GLU A 96 -2.31 1.75 7.24
CA GLU A 96 -3.27 2.85 7.17
C GLU A 96 -4.18 2.74 5.93
N THR A 97 -3.63 2.25 4.82
CA THR A 97 -4.35 2.04 3.55
C THR A 97 -5.40 0.92 3.65
N GLU A 98 -5.29 0.01 4.62
CA GLU A 98 -6.31 -1.02 4.86
C GLU A 98 -7.68 -0.40 5.18
N GLN A 99 -7.70 0.75 5.88
CA GLN A 99 -8.95 1.47 6.17
C GLN A 99 -9.61 2.06 4.93
N LEU A 100 -8.80 2.54 3.98
CA LEU A 100 -9.32 3.02 2.69
C LEU A 100 -9.99 1.88 1.92
N ALA A 101 -9.35 0.71 1.85
CA ALA A 101 -9.91 -0.47 1.22
C ALA A 101 -11.20 -0.91 1.94
N GLU A 102 -11.22 -0.87 3.28
CA GLU A 102 -12.39 -1.22 4.09
C GLU A 102 -13.57 -0.30 3.81
N LEU A 103 -13.38 1.00 3.84
CA LEU A 103 -14.43 1.97 3.48
C LEU A 103 -14.95 1.73 2.06
N GLY A 104 -14.05 1.38 1.13
CA GLY A 104 -14.39 1.08 -0.25
C GLY A 104 -15.34 -0.12 -0.37
N TRP A 105 -15.00 -1.28 0.20
CA TRP A 105 -15.86 -2.46 0.09
C TRP A 105 -17.16 -2.32 0.90
N GLN A 106 -17.13 -1.62 2.05
CA GLN A 106 -18.34 -1.32 2.81
C GLN A 106 -19.31 -0.47 1.99
N PHE A 107 -18.84 0.56 1.30
CA PHE A 107 -19.67 1.37 0.41
C PHE A 107 -20.23 0.54 -0.75
N LEU A 108 -19.40 -0.24 -1.45
CA LEU A 108 -19.86 -1.08 -2.57
C LEU A 108 -20.91 -2.11 -2.14
N ALA A 109 -20.86 -2.58 -0.90
CA ALA A 109 -21.85 -3.50 -0.34
C ALA A 109 -23.25 -2.83 -0.15
N THR A 110 -23.31 -1.49 -0.11
CA THR A 110 -24.60 -0.75 -0.01
C THR A 110 -25.28 -0.56 -1.35
N ILE A 111 -24.58 -0.83 -2.47
CA ILE A 111 -25.09 -0.58 -3.82
C ILE A 111 -26.08 -1.69 -4.22
N ASN A 112 -27.30 -1.29 -4.58
CA ASN A 112 -28.39 -2.23 -4.88
C ASN A 112 -28.35 -2.80 -6.30
N HIS A 113 -27.65 -2.16 -7.25
CA HIS A 113 -27.48 -2.69 -8.61
C HIS A 113 -26.17 -3.50 -8.74
N GLN A 114 -26.19 -4.50 -9.59
CA GLN A 114 -25.03 -5.36 -9.85
C GLN A 114 -24.78 -5.52 -11.35
N PRO A 115 -23.52 -5.57 -11.80
CA PRO A 115 -22.33 -5.42 -10.98
C PRO A 115 -22.08 -3.95 -10.60
N SER A 116 -21.62 -3.71 -9.37
CA SER A 116 -20.97 -2.44 -9.03
C SER A 116 -19.58 -2.39 -9.66
N ILE A 117 -19.10 -1.17 -9.99
CA ILE A 117 -17.82 -0.98 -10.69
C ILE A 117 -16.94 -0.07 -9.85
N CYS A 118 -15.73 -0.54 -9.54
CA CYS A 118 -14.73 0.20 -8.77
C CYS A 118 -13.48 0.46 -9.61
N LEU A 119 -12.95 1.67 -9.53
CA LEU A 119 -11.62 2.03 -10.01
C LEU A 119 -10.67 2.15 -8.82
N ASP A 120 -9.62 1.34 -8.79
CA ASP A 120 -8.43 1.54 -7.96
C ASP A 120 -7.40 2.30 -8.79
N PHE A 121 -7.22 3.59 -8.49
CA PHE A 121 -6.40 4.51 -9.25
C PHE A 121 -5.06 4.76 -8.57
N CYS A 122 -3.94 4.63 -9.26
CA CYS A 122 -2.59 4.46 -8.73
C CYS A 122 -2.48 3.15 -7.92
N THR A 123 -2.87 2.04 -8.54
CA THR A 123 -3.05 0.75 -7.86
C THR A 123 -1.76 0.19 -7.24
N GLY A 124 -0.58 0.58 -7.75
CA GLY A 124 0.72 0.12 -7.24
C GLY A 124 0.83 -1.40 -7.22
N SER A 125 0.93 -1.99 -6.03
CA SER A 125 0.98 -3.45 -5.83
C SER A 125 -0.35 -4.18 -6.04
N GLY A 126 -1.45 -3.44 -6.30
CA GLY A 126 -2.80 -4.01 -6.44
C GLY A 126 -3.51 -4.28 -5.11
N CYS A 127 -2.95 -3.89 -3.98
CA CYS A 127 -3.44 -4.30 -2.67
C CYS A 127 -4.88 -3.85 -2.38
N ILE A 128 -5.27 -2.61 -2.76
CA ILE A 128 -6.64 -2.10 -2.60
C ILE A 128 -7.59 -2.87 -3.53
N ALA A 129 -7.24 -2.98 -4.83
CA ALA A 129 -8.04 -3.70 -5.83
C ALA A 129 -8.31 -5.15 -5.41
N ILE A 130 -7.28 -5.86 -4.93
CA ILE A 130 -7.35 -7.26 -4.47
C ILE A 130 -8.26 -7.38 -3.24
N ALA A 131 -8.08 -6.50 -2.23
CA ALA A 131 -8.90 -6.51 -1.04
C ALA A 131 -10.39 -6.27 -1.35
N ILE A 132 -10.69 -5.27 -2.21
CA ILE A 132 -12.07 -4.97 -2.64
C ILE A 132 -12.64 -6.14 -3.47
N ALA A 133 -11.89 -6.69 -4.44
CA ALA A 133 -12.34 -7.81 -5.25
C ALA A 133 -12.70 -9.04 -4.41
N ALA A 134 -11.91 -9.33 -3.37
CA ALA A 134 -12.16 -10.44 -2.47
C ALA A 134 -13.42 -10.24 -1.61
N LYS A 135 -13.65 -9.02 -1.13
CA LYS A 135 -14.79 -8.68 -0.24
C LYS A 135 -16.09 -8.42 -0.98
N CYS A 136 -16.03 -8.00 -2.26
CA CYS A 136 -17.16 -7.70 -3.11
C CYS A 136 -17.23 -8.67 -4.30
N PRO A 137 -17.73 -9.91 -4.14
CA PRO A 137 -17.66 -10.94 -5.19
C PRO A 137 -18.39 -10.57 -6.49
N ASN A 138 -19.35 -9.65 -6.44
CA ASN A 138 -20.12 -9.21 -7.61
C ASN A 138 -19.61 -7.90 -8.23
N ALA A 139 -18.62 -7.24 -7.62
CA ALA A 139 -18.04 -6.02 -8.17
C ALA A 139 -17.08 -6.32 -9.34
N LYS A 140 -17.06 -5.44 -10.33
CA LYS A 140 -15.99 -5.36 -11.35
C LYS A 140 -14.94 -4.36 -10.86
N ILE A 141 -13.69 -4.78 -10.86
CA ILE A 141 -12.59 -3.92 -10.40
C ILE A 141 -11.73 -3.58 -11.61
N VAL A 142 -11.45 -2.30 -11.75
CA VAL A 142 -10.47 -1.76 -12.70
C VAL A 142 -9.32 -1.22 -11.85
N ALA A 143 -8.10 -1.65 -12.12
CA ALA A 143 -6.89 -1.23 -11.43
C ALA A 143 -5.99 -0.51 -12.45
N ALA A 144 -5.75 0.78 -12.23
CA ALA A 144 -4.99 1.60 -13.16
C ALA A 144 -3.70 2.15 -12.53
N ASP A 145 -2.61 2.12 -13.29
CA ASP A 145 -1.32 2.71 -12.90
C ASP A 145 -0.55 3.17 -14.14
N ILE A 146 0.30 4.16 -13.97
CA ILE A 146 1.21 4.63 -15.01
C ILE A 146 2.40 3.68 -15.19
N SER A 147 2.84 3.03 -14.10
CA SER A 147 3.98 2.11 -14.07
C SER A 147 3.58 0.73 -14.56
N ARG A 148 4.22 0.30 -15.64
CA ARG A 148 4.09 -1.07 -16.17
C ARG A 148 4.60 -2.11 -15.18
N GLU A 149 5.67 -1.78 -14.48
CA GLU A 149 6.31 -2.66 -13.50
C GLU A 149 5.43 -2.84 -12.27
N ALA A 150 4.76 -1.78 -11.80
CA ALA A 150 3.79 -1.86 -10.72
C ALA A 150 2.59 -2.74 -11.12
N LEU A 151 2.06 -2.55 -12.34
CA LEU A 151 0.96 -3.39 -12.86
C LEU A 151 1.35 -4.86 -13.00
N ALA A 152 2.59 -5.17 -13.41
CA ALA A 152 3.06 -6.54 -13.46
C ALA A 152 3.07 -7.19 -12.07
N LEU A 153 3.51 -6.44 -11.04
CA LEU A 153 3.45 -6.88 -9.64
C LEU A 153 1.99 -7.03 -9.16
N ALA A 154 1.11 -6.10 -9.51
CA ALA A 154 -0.32 -6.19 -9.15
C ALA A 154 -1.00 -7.42 -9.77
N GLN A 155 -0.67 -7.74 -11.02
CA GLN A 155 -1.15 -8.95 -11.70
C GLN A 155 -0.64 -10.23 -11.04
N GLU A 156 0.65 -10.28 -10.64
CA GLU A 156 1.23 -11.38 -9.88
C GLU A 156 0.48 -11.57 -8.54
N ASN A 157 0.26 -10.49 -7.80
CA ASN A 157 -0.49 -10.49 -6.55
C ASN A 157 -1.93 -10.96 -6.71
N ALA A 158 -2.62 -10.49 -7.76
CA ALA A 158 -3.98 -10.93 -8.06
C ALA A 158 -4.04 -12.43 -8.40
N ALA A 159 -3.06 -12.94 -9.18
CA ALA A 159 -2.97 -14.37 -9.51
C ALA A 159 -2.69 -15.22 -8.26
N GLN A 160 -1.74 -14.81 -7.41
CA GLN A 160 -1.42 -15.46 -6.14
C GLN A 160 -2.67 -15.58 -5.24
N ASN A 161 -3.50 -14.55 -5.19
CA ASN A 161 -4.73 -14.50 -4.40
C ASN A 161 -5.97 -15.03 -5.16
N LYS A 162 -5.80 -15.63 -6.35
CA LYS A 162 -6.86 -16.22 -7.18
C LYS A 162 -7.95 -15.22 -7.62
N LEU A 163 -7.55 -13.99 -7.87
CA LEU A 163 -8.44 -12.88 -8.26
C LEU A 163 -8.09 -12.27 -9.63
N ALA A 164 -7.17 -12.86 -10.39
CA ALA A 164 -6.71 -12.34 -11.68
C ALA A 164 -7.87 -12.09 -12.66
N GLU A 165 -8.82 -13.01 -12.75
CA GLU A 165 -10.00 -12.89 -13.64
C GLU A 165 -11.05 -11.86 -13.18
N ARG A 166 -10.86 -11.28 -11.99
CA ARG A 166 -11.78 -10.35 -11.35
C ARG A 166 -11.35 -8.90 -11.45
N ILE A 167 -10.10 -8.66 -11.88
CA ILE A 167 -9.47 -7.34 -11.91
C ILE A 167 -8.98 -7.07 -13.32
N GLU A 168 -9.45 -6.00 -13.92
CA GLU A 168 -8.96 -5.47 -15.18
C GLU A 168 -7.81 -4.49 -14.90
N PHE A 169 -6.63 -4.72 -15.49
CA PHE A 169 -5.45 -3.89 -15.30
C PHE A 169 -5.24 -2.99 -16.50
N LEU A 170 -5.16 -1.68 -16.25
CA LEU A 170 -4.99 -0.66 -17.29
C LEU A 170 -3.71 0.15 -17.05
N GLN A 171 -2.87 0.24 -18.07
CA GLN A 171 -1.70 1.12 -18.05
C GLN A 171 -2.02 2.47 -18.69
N GLY A 172 -1.68 3.56 -18.00
CA GLY A 172 -1.77 4.90 -18.59
C GLY A 172 -1.61 6.01 -17.56
N ASP A 173 -1.44 7.22 -18.08
CA ASP A 173 -1.29 8.42 -17.28
C ASP A 173 -2.66 9.03 -16.96
N GLY A 174 -3.00 9.07 -15.70
CA GLY A 174 -4.24 9.65 -15.23
C GLY A 174 -5.48 8.99 -15.86
N PHE A 175 -6.51 9.77 -16.05
CA PHE A 175 -7.79 9.34 -16.63
C PHE A 175 -7.70 8.99 -18.12
N ALA A 176 -6.60 9.32 -18.81
CA ALA A 176 -6.40 8.92 -20.20
C ALA A 176 -6.25 7.39 -20.38
N ALA A 177 -5.97 6.65 -19.31
CA ALA A 177 -5.98 5.19 -19.31
C ALA A 177 -7.37 4.57 -19.48
N LEU A 178 -8.43 5.34 -19.18
CA LEU A 178 -9.80 4.85 -19.14
C LEU A 178 -10.50 5.00 -20.48
N ALA A 179 -11.39 4.07 -20.79
CA ALA A 179 -12.24 4.15 -21.97
C ALA A 179 -13.18 5.36 -21.88
N ALA A 180 -13.46 5.97 -23.03
CA ALA A 180 -14.44 7.06 -23.11
C ALA A 180 -15.81 6.59 -22.63
N GLY A 181 -16.43 7.35 -21.72
CA GLY A 181 -17.72 7.03 -21.13
C GLY A 181 -17.68 5.96 -20.00
N ALA A 182 -16.51 5.50 -19.58
CA ALA A 182 -16.39 4.66 -18.40
C ALA A 182 -16.93 5.41 -17.16
N GLN A 183 -17.74 4.75 -16.35
CA GLN A 183 -18.30 5.31 -15.11
C GLN A 183 -18.23 4.30 -13.97
N PHE A 184 -17.82 4.78 -12.82
CA PHE A 184 -17.57 4.00 -11.63
C PHE A 184 -18.54 4.36 -10.49
N ASP A 185 -18.90 3.37 -9.71
CA ASP A 185 -19.63 3.55 -8.45
C ASP A 185 -18.68 4.04 -7.36
N LEU A 186 -17.40 3.59 -7.44
CA LEU A 186 -16.34 3.98 -6.52
C LEU A 186 -15.06 4.26 -7.31
N ILE A 187 -14.45 5.39 -7.02
CA ILE A 187 -13.04 5.67 -7.36
C ILE A 187 -12.27 5.71 -6.05
N VAL A 188 -11.29 4.84 -5.88
CA VAL A 188 -10.44 4.78 -4.70
C VAL A 188 -8.98 4.97 -5.12
N SER A 189 -8.18 5.67 -4.32
CA SER A 189 -6.75 5.84 -4.60
C SER A 189 -5.94 6.14 -3.35
N ASN A 190 -4.75 5.54 -3.26
CA ASN A 190 -3.65 6.02 -2.43
C ASN A 190 -2.56 6.59 -3.36
N PRO A 191 -2.64 7.87 -3.73
CA PRO A 191 -1.76 8.49 -4.72
C PRO A 191 -0.44 8.97 -4.10
N PRO A 192 0.56 9.34 -4.91
CA PRO A 192 1.74 10.04 -4.43
C PRO A 192 1.36 11.41 -3.86
N TYR A 193 1.76 11.68 -2.61
CA TYR A 193 1.38 12.89 -1.87
C TYR A 193 2.52 13.60 -1.14
N ILE A 194 3.76 13.13 -1.27
CA ILE A 194 4.90 13.72 -0.58
C ILE A 194 5.42 14.90 -1.39
N PRO A 195 5.60 16.09 -0.78
CA PRO A 195 6.27 17.18 -1.45
C PRO A 195 7.67 16.79 -1.94
N SER A 196 8.01 17.14 -3.19
CA SER A 196 9.26 16.70 -3.83
C SER A 196 10.51 17.00 -2.99
N ALA A 197 10.52 18.15 -2.28
CA ALA A 197 11.64 18.55 -1.43
C ALA A 197 11.76 17.73 -0.14
N GLU A 198 10.68 17.10 0.32
CA GLU A 198 10.65 16.32 1.56
C GLU A 198 11.13 14.88 1.34
N ILE A 199 11.14 14.37 0.10
CA ILE A 199 11.53 12.99 -0.20
C ILE A 199 12.94 12.69 0.29
N GLU A 200 13.87 13.64 0.16
CA GLU A 200 15.27 13.47 0.61
C GLU A 200 15.41 13.38 2.14
N THR A 201 14.40 13.80 2.89
CA THR A 201 14.38 13.76 4.37
C THR A 201 13.70 12.53 4.93
N LEU A 202 13.10 11.69 4.08
CA LEU A 202 12.43 10.47 4.50
C LEU A 202 13.41 9.45 5.09
N GLU A 203 12.86 8.53 5.87
CA GLU A 203 13.62 7.38 6.34
C GLU A 203 14.23 6.63 5.15
N PRO A 204 15.48 6.14 5.27
CA PRO A 204 16.17 5.47 4.16
C PRO A 204 15.39 4.30 3.56
N GLU A 205 14.58 3.60 4.36
CA GLU A 205 13.72 2.51 3.92
C GLU A 205 12.71 2.95 2.84
N VAL A 206 12.20 4.17 2.96
CA VAL A 206 11.25 4.75 2.02
C VAL A 206 12.01 5.43 0.87
N ARG A 207 12.92 6.35 1.22
CA ARG A 207 13.65 7.17 0.25
C ARG A 207 14.42 6.36 -0.79
N ASP A 208 15.11 5.29 -0.36
CA ASP A 208 16.07 4.57 -1.19
C ASP A 208 15.47 3.28 -1.80
N PHE A 209 14.30 2.83 -1.33
CA PHE A 209 13.75 1.53 -1.70
C PHE A 209 12.34 1.59 -2.30
N ASP A 210 11.49 2.54 -1.91
CA ASP A 210 10.21 2.74 -2.59
C ASP A 210 10.41 3.56 -3.88
N PRO A 211 9.65 3.30 -4.94
CA PRO A 211 9.82 4.03 -6.20
C PRO A 211 9.41 5.51 -6.03
N ARG A 212 10.26 6.43 -6.48
CA ARG A 212 10.00 7.87 -6.39
C ARG A 212 8.64 8.26 -6.98
N LEU A 213 8.24 7.60 -8.07
CA LEU A 213 6.94 7.81 -8.71
C LEU A 213 5.75 7.58 -7.77
N ALA A 214 5.87 6.66 -6.82
CA ALA A 214 4.83 6.36 -5.83
C ALA A 214 4.85 7.34 -4.63
N LEU A 215 5.87 8.19 -4.51
CA LEU A 215 6.07 9.11 -3.40
C LEU A 215 5.79 10.56 -3.80
N ASP A 216 6.27 10.99 -4.96
CA ASP A 216 6.40 12.39 -5.37
C ASP A 216 5.06 12.98 -5.82
N GLY A 217 4.41 13.72 -4.94
CA GLY A 217 3.17 14.46 -5.20
C GLY A 217 3.37 15.85 -5.82
N GLY A 218 4.61 16.21 -6.23
CA GLY A 218 4.95 17.51 -6.76
C GLY A 218 5.41 18.50 -5.69
N ALA A 219 5.50 19.77 -6.05
CA ALA A 219 6.12 20.81 -5.22
C ALA A 219 5.51 20.92 -3.81
N ASP A 220 4.21 20.75 -3.68
CA ASP A 220 3.46 20.82 -2.42
C ASP A 220 2.73 19.50 -2.05
N GLY A 221 3.01 18.41 -2.81
CA GLY A 221 2.39 17.11 -2.58
C GLY A 221 0.93 17.00 -3.07
N LEU A 222 0.40 17.99 -3.79
CA LEU A 222 -1.04 18.07 -4.09
C LEU A 222 -1.38 17.94 -5.57
N ASN A 223 -0.41 17.63 -6.44
CA ASN A 223 -0.64 17.58 -7.88
C ASN A 223 -1.70 16.56 -8.29
N PHE A 224 -1.68 15.38 -7.69
CA PHE A 224 -2.65 14.34 -7.98
C PHE A 224 -4.07 14.75 -7.57
N TYR A 225 -4.22 15.38 -6.42
CA TYR A 225 -5.54 15.82 -5.93
C TYR A 225 -6.15 16.90 -6.83
N ARG A 226 -5.34 17.84 -7.36
CA ARG A 226 -5.78 18.82 -8.37
C ARG A 226 -6.24 18.14 -9.64
N LEU A 227 -5.46 17.16 -10.13
CA LEU A 227 -5.81 16.38 -11.31
C LEU A 227 -7.15 15.66 -11.11
N VAL A 228 -7.31 14.94 -10.01
CA VAL A 228 -8.54 14.18 -9.72
C VAL A 228 -9.73 15.11 -9.55
N ALA A 229 -9.59 16.20 -8.79
CA ALA A 229 -10.68 17.17 -8.59
C ALA A 229 -11.19 17.76 -9.91
N ALA A 230 -10.28 18.05 -10.85
CA ALA A 230 -10.61 18.64 -12.14
C ALA A 230 -11.19 17.61 -13.13
N GLN A 231 -10.75 16.34 -13.09
CA GLN A 231 -10.99 15.39 -14.19
C GLN A 231 -11.89 14.20 -13.81
N ALA A 232 -12.08 13.87 -12.52
CA ALA A 232 -12.76 12.64 -12.14
C ALA A 232 -14.28 12.65 -12.34
N LYS A 233 -14.94 13.82 -12.40
CA LYS A 233 -16.40 13.94 -12.46
C LYS A 233 -17.06 13.15 -13.58
N PRO A 234 -16.58 13.16 -14.82
CA PRO A 234 -17.19 12.38 -15.92
C PRO A 234 -17.14 10.87 -15.70
N PHE A 235 -16.20 10.42 -14.86
CA PHE A 235 -15.97 9.01 -14.55
C PHE A 235 -16.71 8.51 -13.30
N LEU A 236 -17.36 9.39 -12.57
CA LEU A 236 -18.14 9.01 -11.39
C LEU A 236 -19.61 8.99 -11.70
N LYS A 237 -20.31 7.91 -11.32
CA LYS A 237 -21.78 7.83 -11.41
C LYS A 237 -22.42 8.85 -10.45
N PRO A 238 -23.70 9.28 -10.68
CA PRO A 238 -24.35 10.29 -9.84
C PRO A 238 -24.32 9.98 -8.34
N ASP A 239 -24.54 8.71 -7.95
CA ASP A 239 -24.51 8.24 -6.56
C ASP A 239 -23.16 7.62 -6.15
N GLY A 240 -22.16 7.78 -7.00
CA GLY A 240 -20.81 7.25 -6.78
C GLY A 240 -20.04 8.04 -5.75
N LYS A 241 -18.98 7.42 -5.24
CA LYS A 241 -18.06 8.05 -4.28
C LYS A 241 -16.62 8.03 -4.77
N LEU A 242 -15.93 9.09 -4.38
CA LEU A 242 -14.49 9.21 -4.51
C LEU A 242 -13.87 9.11 -3.11
N MET A 243 -12.88 8.23 -2.91
CA MET A 243 -12.19 8.04 -1.65
C MET A 243 -10.69 8.10 -1.89
N LEU A 244 -10.00 9.05 -1.25
CA LEU A 244 -8.58 9.30 -1.45
C LEU A 244 -7.84 9.29 -0.13
N GLU A 245 -6.75 8.53 -0.06
CA GLU A 245 -5.76 8.66 1.01
C GLU A 245 -4.89 9.90 0.78
N PHE A 246 -4.38 10.50 1.88
CA PHE A 246 -3.50 11.67 1.82
C PHE A 246 -2.53 11.72 3.00
N GLY A 247 -1.50 12.56 2.85
CA GLY A 247 -0.46 12.77 3.85
C GLY A 247 -0.92 13.61 5.05
N ASP A 248 -0.17 13.50 6.14
CA ASP A 248 -0.43 14.27 7.36
C ASP A 248 -0.40 15.79 7.07
N GLY A 249 -1.34 16.53 7.66
CA GLY A 249 -1.46 17.97 7.50
C GLY A 249 -2.06 18.48 6.18
N GLN A 250 -2.39 17.60 5.22
CA GLN A 250 -2.91 18.01 3.90
C GLN A 250 -4.44 18.17 3.84
N ALA A 251 -5.18 17.74 4.86
CA ALA A 251 -6.65 17.68 4.86
C ALA A 251 -7.34 18.96 4.39
N ASP A 252 -6.99 20.12 4.99
CA ASP A 252 -7.62 21.39 4.69
C ASP A 252 -7.33 21.87 3.26
N ALA A 253 -6.10 21.64 2.78
CA ALA A 253 -5.70 22.03 1.42
C ALA A 253 -6.45 21.18 0.38
N ILE A 254 -6.53 19.88 0.60
CA ILE A 254 -7.25 18.95 -0.30
C ILE A 254 -8.73 19.26 -0.29
N LYS A 255 -9.33 19.48 0.88
CA LYS A 255 -10.74 19.87 0.98
C LYS A 255 -11.04 21.14 0.16
N LYS A 256 -10.21 22.18 0.28
CA LYS A 256 -10.35 23.42 -0.50
C LYS A 256 -10.25 23.16 -2.01
N ILE A 257 -9.33 22.30 -2.47
CA ILE A 257 -9.19 21.93 -3.88
C ILE A 257 -10.50 21.31 -4.38
N PHE A 258 -11.05 20.33 -3.66
CA PHE A 258 -12.28 19.65 -4.07
C PHE A 258 -13.50 20.57 -4.02
N GLU A 259 -13.65 21.40 -2.99
CA GLU A 259 -14.73 22.39 -2.87
C GLU A 259 -14.68 23.45 -3.99
N SER A 260 -13.48 23.92 -4.38
CA SER A 260 -13.31 24.86 -5.49
C SER A 260 -13.76 24.30 -6.82
N GLU A 261 -13.59 22.98 -7.01
CA GLU A 261 -14.08 22.22 -8.16
C GLU A 261 -15.54 21.75 -7.99
N LYS A 262 -16.27 22.26 -6.99
CA LYS A 262 -17.69 21.95 -6.72
C LYS A 262 -17.95 20.47 -6.40
N TRP A 263 -17.03 19.79 -5.74
CA TRP A 263 -17.28 18.51 -5.11
C TRP A 263 -17.95 18.71 -3.75
N ILE A 264 -18.80 17.75 -3.37
CA ILE A 264 -19.33 17.68 -2.00
C ILE A 264 -18.40 16.79 -1.19
N VAL A 265 -17.61 17.40 -0.29
CA VAL A 265 -16.77 16.66 0.65
C VAL A 265 -17.68 16.18 1.79
N GLU A 266 -17.99 14.88 1.81
CA GLU A 266 -18.86 14.27 2.82
C GLU A 266 -18.17 14.06 4.15
N ALA A 267 -16.89 13.64 4.09
CA ALA A 267 -16.11 13.35 5.30
C ALA A 267 -14.61 13.43 5.05
N VAL A 268 -13.90 13.76 6.12
CA VAL A 268 -12.49 13.46 6.29
C VAL A 268 -12.40 12.44 7.43
N ARG A 269 -11.83 11.27 7.15
CA ARG A 269 -11.70 10.17 8.10
C ARG A 269 -10.30 10.12 8.67
N GLU A 270 -10.21 9.79 9.95
CA GLU A 270 -8.96 9.60 10.68
C GLU A 270 -8.52 8.14 10.63
N ASP A 271 -7.20 7.92 10.68
CA ASP A 271 -6.63 6.60 10.88
C ASP A 271 -6.73 6.16 12.37
N TYR A 272 -6.26 4.94 12.68
CA TYR A 272 -6.25 4.42 14.06
C TYR A 272 -5.39 5.24 15.02
N SER A 273 -4.52 6.12 14.50
CA SER A 273 -3.70 7.07 15.26
C SER A 273 -4.37 8.45 15.41
N GLN A 274 -5.65 8.58 15.01
CA GLN A 274 -6.43 9.82 15.03
C GLN A 274 -5.84 10.94 14.15
N ARG A 275 -5.17 10.56 13.06
CA ARG A 275 -4.69 11.48 12.04
C ARG A 275 -5.62 11.45 10.85
N ALA A 276 -5.99 12.61 10.33
CA ALA A 276 -6.78 12.72 9.10
C ALA A 276 -6.02 12.05 7.94
N ARG A 277 -6.66 11.08 7.26
CA ARG A 277 -6.03 10.25 6.22
C ARG A 277 -6.86 10.02 4.97
N ILE A 278 -8.18 10.06 5.06
CA ILE A 278 -9.03 9.70 3.93
C ILE A 278 -10.06 10.79 3.69
N LEU A 279 -10.07 11.34 2.48
CA LEU A 279 -11.14 12.19 1.98
C LEU A 279 -12.23 11.31 1.34
N VAL A 280 -13.49 11.59 1.66
CA VAL A 280 -14.67 11.01 0.97
C VAL A 280 -15.44 12.15 0.33
N ALA A 281 -15.61 12.09 -0.99
CA ALA A 281 -16.32 13.10 -1.77
C ALA A 281 -17.30 12.47 -2.77
N ARG A 282 -18.28 13.27 -3.22
CA ARG A 282 -19.22 12.93 -4.28
C ARG A 282 -19.54 14.14 -5.16
N LEU A 283 -20.31 13.88 -6.23
CA LEU A 283 -20.81 14.91 -7.12
C LEU A 283 -21.86 15.82 -6.46
#